data_9097c85e8330ff8135468ff3d79564f2
#
_entry.id   9097c85e8330ff8135468ff3d79564f2
#
_cell.length_a   1.000
_cell.length_b   1.000
_cell.length_c   1.000
_cell.angle_alpha   90.00
_cell.angle_beta   90.00
_cell.angle_gamma   90.00
#
_symmetry.space_group_name_H-M   'P 1'
#
loop_
_entity.id
_entity.type
_entity.pdbx_description
1 polymer ?
#
loop_
_entity_poly.entity_id
_entity_poly.type
_entity_poly.pdbx_seq_one_letter_code
_entity_poly.pdbx_strand_id
1 'polypeptide(L)'
;MREIGDVYHECLMRFSALLSERGAWQTIAKEESDALLEELMEKAAGQYREGLFDSGAEESYRRARMKEVLKEAGWMLVLQCRSGKIEKMYFEEAFGQSDEKIFPPIEVETSRGTVRIEGKIDRVDFLEGGAVKVIDYKSGNEKFDADEARGGWRLQLLLYLKAALREKKGGEEHPPAGVFYFMIRDAELDGNGMNEKEAAEKLAEEMKKEFRMSGLIVDRGSNVEDIAGEFARYSDVVEGLQKVRASKETDEEEASGADTFYKGCVMNEAEFSELSAAFDRKIRELTDALVRGEISIRPKRVREEAACRFCSYHSICGFDLNIPGFSYEKIL
;
A
#
# COMPACT_ATOMS: atom_id res chain seq x y z
N MET A 1 1.85 -16.96 -8.31
CA MET A 1 1.82 -15.52 -7.98
C MET A 1 2.05 -15.23 -6.49
N ARG A 2 1.47 -16.01 -5.55
CA ARG A 2 1.70 -15.83 -4.11
C ARG A 2 3.17 -15.98 -3.73
N GLU A 3 3.83 -16.98 -4.28
CA GLU A 3 5.25 -17.28 -4.05
C GLU A 3 6.19 -16.13 -4.40
N ILE A 4 5.91 -15.46 -5.51
CA ILE A 4 6.68 -14.28 -5.96
C ILE A 4 6.49 -13.13 -4.97
N GLY A 5 5.26 -12.92 -4.53
CA GLY A 5 4.92 -11.89 -3.54
C GLY A 5 5.70 -12.09 -2.23
N ASP A 6 5.73 -13.32 -1.70
CA ASP A 6 6.43 -13.64 -0.47
C ASP A 6 7.94 -13.31 -0.54
N VAL A 7 8.58 -13.64 -1.70
CA VAL A 7 10.01 -13.33 -1.94
C VAL A 7 10.25 -11.83 -2.04
N TYR A 8 9.39 -11.10 -2.74
CA TYR A 8 9.51 -9.64 -2.85
C TYR A 8 9.38 -8.95 -1.49
N HIS A 9 8.37 -9.32 -0.70
CA HIS A 9 8.18 -8.79 0.66
C HIS A 9 9.41 -9.01 1.52
N GLU A 10 9.95 -10.23 1.56
CA GLU A 10 11.15 -10.54 2.34
C GLU A 10 12.36 -9.73 1.89
N CYS A 11 12.61 -9.62 0.57
CA CYS A 11 13.73 -8.85 0.04
C CYS A 11 13.61 -7.36 0.36
N LEU A 12 12.45 -6.75 0.14
CA LEU A 12 12.25 -5.32 0.39
C LEU A 12 12.27 -4.99 1.88
N MET A 13 11.74 -5.86 2.73
CA MET A 13 11.85 -5.72 4.18
C MET A 13 13.31 -5.71 4.62
N ARG A 14 14.11 -6.72 4.22
CA ARG A 14 15.54 -6.81 4.57
C ARG A 14 16.35 -5.64 4.02
N PHE A 15 16.10 -5.27 2.78
CA PHE A 15 16.72 -4.10 2.14
C PHE A 15 16.43 -2.83 2.93
N SER A 16 15.17 -2.59 3.24
CA SER A 16 14.74 -1.41 3.99
C SER A 16 15.30 -1.37 5.41
N ALA A 17 15.33 -2.51 6.10
CA ALA A 17 15.93 -2.63 7.43
C ALA A 17 17.44 -2.32 7.40
N LEU A 18 18.18 -2.87 6.44
CA LEU A 18 19.62 -2.61 6.27
C LEU A 18 19.92 -1.14 5.97
N LEU A 19 19.13 -0.50 5.10
CA LEU A 19 19.32 0.92 4.81
C LEU A 19 19.01 1.81 6.03
N SER A 20 18.00 1.45 6.80
CA SER A 20 17.63 2.19 8.02
C SER A 20 18.70 2.03 9.10
N GLU A 21 19.21 0.82 9.32
CA GLU A 21 20.30 0.54 10.26
C GLU A 21 21.57 1.31 9.92
N ARG A 22 21.92 1.41 8.63
CA ARG A 22 23.09 2.12 8.13
C ARG A 22 22.89 3.64 8.00
N GLY A 23 21.66 4.14 8.13
CA GLY A 23 21.32 5.54 7.82
C GLY A 23 21.56 5.89 6.34
N ALA A 24 21.43 4.91 5.43
CA ALA A 24 21.91 5.02 4.06
C ALA A 24 20.87 5.48 3.04
N TRP A 25 19.62 5.73 3.44
CA TRP A 25 18.55 6.13 2.52
C TRP A 25 18.90 7.33 1.65
N GLN A 26 19.58 8.32 2.20
CA GLN A 26 19.93 9.56 1.50
C GLN A 26 21.20 9.43 0.65
N THR A 27 22.07 8.43 0.92
CA THR A 27 23.43 8.38 0.36
C THR A 27 23.70 7.21 -0.57
N ILE A 28 22.93 6.11 -0.50
CA ILE A 28 23.17 4.91 -1.31
C ILE A 28 23.13 5.23 -2.81
N ALA A 29 24.10 4.75 -3.59
CA ALA A 29 24.08 4.82 -5.04
C ALA A 29 23.16 3.73 -5.64
N LYS A 30 22.68 3.93 -6.88
CA LYS A 30 21.79 2.95 -7.54
C LYS A 30 22.50 1.62 -7.72
N GLU A 31 23.77 1.63 -8.11
CA GLU A 31 24.58 0.44 -8.33
C GLU A 31 24.78 -0.37 -7.03
N GLU A 32 24.93 0.31 -5.90
CA GLU A 32 25.04 -0.33 -4.59
C GLU A 32 23.68 -0.91 -4.14
N SER A 33 22.59 -0.18 -4.39
CA SER A 33 21.23 -0.65 -4.15
C SER A 33 20.93 -1.92 -4.96
N ASP A 34 21.27 -1.89 -6.25
CA ASP A 34 21.04 -3.01 -7.17
C ASP A 34 21.85 -4.25 -6.73
N ALA A 35 23.11 -4.09 -6.37
CA ALA A 35 23.96 -5.18 -5.89
C ALA A 35 23.43 -5.81 -4.57
N LEU A 36 22.96 -4.97 -3.63
CA LEU A 36 22.38 -5.43 -2.38
C LEU A 36 21.08 -6.20 -2.61
N LEU A 37 20.20 -5.71 -3.46
CA LEU A 37 18.95 -6.38 -3.80
C LEU A 37 19.18 -7.69 -4.55
N GLU A 38 20.18 -7.74 -5.42
CA GLU A 38 20.58 -8.98 -6.08
C GLU A 38 21.04 -10.04 -5.08
N GLU A 39 21.88 -9.69 -4.11
CA GLU A 39 22.30 -10.61 -3.04
C GLU A 39 21.10 -11.10 -2.21
N LEU A 40 20.21 -10.20 -1.82
CA LEU A 40 19.02 -10.54 -1.04
C LEU A 40 18.09 -11.46 -1.82
N MET A 41 17.88 -11.20 -3.10
CA MET A 41 17.05 -12.02 -3.98
C MET A 41 17.62 -13.42 -4.18
N GLU A 42 18.93 -13.54 -4.44
CA GLU A 42 19.60 -14.84 -4.58
C GLU A 42 19.42 -15.69 -3.32
N LYS A 43 19.58 -15.07 -2.15
CA LYS A 43 19.42 -15.74 -0.87
C LYS A 43 17.96 -16.15 -0.61
N ALA A 44 17.01 -15.26 -0.82
CA ALA A 44 15.59 -15.54 -0.59
C ALA A 44 15.07 -16.60 -1.56
N ALA A 45 15.35 -16.48 -2.86
CA ALA A 45 14.90 -17.44 -3.88
C ALA A 45 15.51 -18.83 -3.68
N GLY A 46 16.79 -18.91 -3.32
CA GLY A 46 17.46 -20.19 -3.05
C GLY A 46 16.94 -20.92 -1.80
N GLN A 47 16.42 -20.18 -0.82
CA GLN A 47 15.81 -20.73 0.40
C GLN A 47 14.30 -21.02 0.25
N TYR A 48 13.65 -20.41 -0.71
CA TYR A 48 12.21 -20.54 -0.86
C TYR A 48 11.81 -21.93 -1.33
N ARG A 49 11.03 -22.65 -0.51
CA ARG A 49 10.53 -24.01 -0.78
C ARG A 49 11.59 -24.94 -1.41
N GLU A 50 12.76 -25.01 -0.80
CA GLU A 50 13.86 -25.90 -1.20
C GLU A 50 14.34 -25.72 -2.65
N GLY A 51 14.36 -24.45 -3.14
CA GLY A 51 14.87 -24.13 -4.48
C GLY A 51 13.82 -24.23 -5.58
N LEU A 52 12.57 -23.92 -5.30
CA LEU A 52 11.48 -23.90 -6.29
C LEU A 52 11.87 -23.15 -7.58
N PHE A 53 12.57 -22.02 -7.44
CA PHE A 53 13.00 -21.19 -8.57
C PHE A 53 14.25 -21.68 -9.31
N ASP A 54 14.79 -22.85 -8.93
CA ASP A 54 15.94 -23.48 -9.59
C ASP A 54 15.53 -24.76 -10.35
N SER A 55 14.25 -25.08 -10.44
CA SER A 55 13.75 -26.37 -10.92
C SER A 55 13.75 -26.53 -12.45
N GLY A 56 14.03 -25.48 -13.22
CA GLY A 56 14.06 -25.56 -14.70
C GLY A 56 14.32 -24.22 -15.39
N ALA A 57 14.37 -24.25 -16.74
CA ALA A 57 14.65 -23.05 -17.53
C ALA A 57 13.60 -21.95 -17.39
N GLU A 58 12.33 -22.32 -17.26
CA GLU A 58 11.23 -21.38 -17.05
C GLU A 58 11.38 -20.66 -15.70
N GLU A 59 11.69 -21.40 -14.64
CA GLU A 59 11.89 -20.83 -13.31
C GLU A 59 13.16 -19.97 -13.24
N SER A 60 14.23 -20.37 -13.94
CA SER A 60 15.43 -19.56 -14.05
C SER A 60 15.18 -18.23 -14.76
N TYR A 61 14.37 -18.23 -15.83
CA TYR A 61 13.95 -17.00 -16.52
C TYR A 61 13.09 -16.13 -15.59
N ARG A 62 12.11 -16.73 -14.90
CA ARG A 62 11.25 -16.04 -13.92
C ARG A 62 12.08 -15.39 -12.83
N ARG A 63 13.04 -16.10 -12.26
CA ARG A 63 13.97 -15.58 -11.25
C ARG A 63 14.79 -14.39 -11.76
N ALA A 64 15.32 -14.48 -12.99
CA ALA A 64 16.05 -13.35 -13.59
C ALA A 64 15.14 -12.12 -13.75
N ARG A 65 13.90 -12.33 -14.18
CA ARG A 65 12.93 -11.22 -14.32
C ARG A 65 12.54 -10.61 -12.99
N MET A 66 12.28 -11.44 -11.97
CA MET A 66 12.00 -11.00 -10.61
C MET A 66 13.13 -10.12 -10.05
N LYS A 67 14.38 -10.46 -10.35
CA LYS A 67 15.55 -9.69 -9.93
C LYS A 67 15.53 -8.27 -10.50
N GLU A 68 15.26 -8.11 -11.79
CA GLU A 68 15.19 -6.79 -12.43
C GLU A 68 14.04 -5.94 -11.87
N VAL A 69 12.85 -6.54 -11.70
CA VAL A 69 11.71 -5.87 -11.07
C VAL A 69 12.05 -5.41 -9.65
N LEU A 70 12.71 -6.26 -8.86
CA LEU A 70 13.07 -5.96 -7.49
C LEU A 70 14.09 -4.82 -7.38
N LYS A 71 15.10 -4.77 -8.26
CA LYS A 71 16.08 -3.69 -8.32
C LYS A 71 15.39 -2.34 -8.56
N GLU A 72 14.52 -2.26 -9.54
CA GLU A 72 13.80 -1.03 -9.85
C GLU A 72 12.82 -0.65 -8.73
N ALA A 73 12.09 -1.62 -8.17
CA ALA A 73 11.20 -1.39 -7.03
C ALA A 73 11.96 -0.84 -5.81
N GLY A 74 13.08 -1.45 -5.46
CA GLY A 74 13.90 -1.00 -4.33
C GLY A 74 14.51 0.38 -4.56
N TRP A 75 14.94 0.68 -5.79
CA TRP A 75 15.42 2.02 -6.12
C TRP A 75 14.29 3.07 -6.00
N MET A 76 13.07 2.73 -6.43
CA MET A 76 11.93 3.63 -6.25
C MET A 76 11.60 3.87 -4.77
N LEU A 77 11.77 2.87 -3.89
CA LEU A 77 11.66 3.09 -2.44
C LEU A 77 12.71 4.07 -1.93
N VAL A 78 13.96 3.98 -2.41
CA VAL A 78 15.02 4.96 -2.08
C VAL A 78 14.61 6.36 -2.52
N LEU A 79 14.12 6.53 -3.74
CA LEU A 79 13.66 7.83 -4.25
C LEU A 79 12.48 8.40 -3.45
N GLN A 80 11.52 7.56 -3.07
CA GLN A 80 10.40 7.95 -2.20
C GLN A 80 10.88 8.42 -0.83
N CYS A 81 11.85 7.72 -0.22
CA CYS A 81 12.43 8.12 1.06
C CYS A 81 13.24 9.42 0.96
N ARG A 82 13.85 9.70 -0.20
CA ARG A 82 14.57 10.97 -0.45
C ARG A 82 13.64 12.14 -0.70
N SER A 83 12.52 11.90 -1.33
CA SER A 83 11.51 12.94 -1.61
C SER A 83 10.74 13.32 -0.36
N GLY A 84 10.43 12.34 0.51
CA GLY A 84 9.65 12.55 1.72
C GLY A 84 10.49 12.96 2.93
N LYS A 85 9.83 13.49 3.96
CA LYS A 85 10.42 13.83 5.24
C LYS A 85 10.07 12.77 6.29
N ILE A 86 10.81 11.67 6.28
CA ILE A 86 10.56 10.52 7.14
C ILE A 86 11.55 10.56 8.32
N GLU A 87 11.02 10.59 9.55
CA GLU A 87 11.82 10.58 10.77
C GLU A 87 12.11 9.15 11.23
N LYS A 88 11.12 8.24 11.11
CA LYS A 88 11.22 6.89 11.64
C LYS A 88 10.43 5.91 10.78
N MET A 89 10.95 4.70 10.65
CA MET A 89 10.32 3.62 9.87
C MET A 89 10.28 2.32 10.68
N TYR A 90 9.18 1.56 10.49
CA TYR A 90 9.07 0.19 10.97
C TYR A 90 8.71 -0.72 9.78
N PHE A 91 9.26 -1.93 9.78
CA PHE A 91 9.08 -2.92 8.72
C PHE A 91 8.60 -4.25 9.28
N GLU A 92 7.59 -4.86 8.65
CA GLU A 92 7.04 -6.17 9.04
C GLU A 92 6.67 -6.23 10.53
N GLU A 93 6.15 -5.11 11.06
CA GLU A 93 5.89 -5.00 12.50
C GLU A 93 4.52 -5.54 12.85
N ALA A 94 4.50 -6.47 13.81
CA ALA A 94 3.26 -7.05 14.30
C ALA A 94 2.51 -6.09 15.23
N PHE A 95 1.18 -6.07 15.14
CA PHE A 95 0.32 -5.40 16.09
C PHE A 95 -0.56 -6.40 16.84
N GLY A 96 -0.74 -6.18 18.12
CA GLY A 96 -1.69 -6.92 18.97
C GLY A 96 -1.27 -8.28 19.49
N GLN A 97 -0.16 -8.85 19.01
CA GLN A 97 0.25 -10.23 19.38
C GLN A 97 0.72 -10.37 20.83
N SER A 98 1.19 -9.30 21.47
CA SER A 98 1.54 -9.26 22.89
C SER A 98 1.50 -7.82 23.40
N ASP A 99 1.46 -7.65 24.73
CA ASP A 99 1.50 -6.32 25.36
C ASP A 99 2.87 -5.63 25.23
N GLU A 100 3.91 -6.34 24.78
CA GLU A 100 5.24 -5.80 24.53
C GLU A 100 5.37 -5.18 23.14
N LYS A 101 4.44 -5.44 22.22
CA LYS A 101 4.47 -4.90 20.85
C LYS A 101 4.25 -3.39 20.84
N ILE A 102 4.91 -2.74 19.87
CA ILE A 102 4.88 -1.29 19.68
C ILE A 102 3.46 -0.84 19.34
N PHE A 103 2.79 -1.59 18.47
CA PHE A 103 1.41 -1.31 18.04
C PHE A 103 0.43 -2.20 18.81
N PRO A 104 -0.58 -1.62 19.49
CA PRO A 104 -1.58 -2.39 20.23
C PRO A 104 -2.57 -3.09 19.28
N PRO A 105 -3.35 -4.06 19.79
CA PRO A 105 -4.47 -4.62 19.04
C PRO A 105 -5.54 -3.57 18.76
N ILE A 106 -6.31 -3.79 17.71
CA ILE A 106 -7.55 -3.05 17.52
C ILE A 106 -8.65 -3.77 18.29
N GLU A 107 -9.15 -3.14 19.33
CA GLU A 107 -10.23 -3.69 20.14
C GLU A 107 -11.58 -3.20 19.61
N VAL A 108 -12.50 -4.14 19.40
CA VAL A 108 -13.84 -3.89 18.88
C VAL A 108 -14.87 -4.46 19.86
N GLU A 109 -15.67 -3.58 20.45
CA GLU A 109 -16.79 -3.99 21.29
C GLU A 109 -17.92 -4.56 20.45
N THR A 110 -18.39 -5.75 20.82
CA THR A 110 -19.47 -6.48 20.16
C THR A 110 -20.55 -6.88 21.15
N SER A 111 -21.65 -7.43 20.65
CA SER A 111 -22.76 -7.95 21.47
C SER A 111 -22.37 -9.13 22.39
N ARG A 112 -21.21 -9.75 22.18
CA ARG A 112 -20.72 -10.91 22.97
C ARG A 112 -19.37 -10.68 23.63
N GLY A 113 -18.92 -9.43 23.74
CA GLY A 113 -17.65 -9.06 24.36
C GLY A 113 -16.69 -8.41 23.37
N THR A 114 -15.50 -8.12 23.83
CA THR A 114 -14.45 -7.45 23.06
C THR A 114 -13.72 -8.44 22.12
N VAL A 115 -13.63 -8.10 20.85
CA VAL A 115 -12.82 -8.82 19.87
C VAL A 115 -11.53 -8.05 19.64
N ARG A 116 -10.40 -8.75 19.67
CA ARG A 116 -9.07 -8.18 19.36
C ARG A 116 -8.68 -8.55 17.95
N ILE A 117 -8.39 -7.57 17.12
CA ILE A 117 -7.86 -7.74 15.78
C ILE A 117 -6.35 -7.56 15.85
N GLU A 118 -5.64 -8.53 15.33
CA GLU A 118 -4.18 -8.60 15.32
C GLU A 118 -3.70 -8.79 13.88
N GLY A 119 -2.43 -8.44 13.63
CA GLY A 119 -1.86 -8.60 12.30
C GLY A 119 -0.41 -8.17 12.23
N LYS A 120 0.05 -7.93 11.00
CA LYS A 120 1.40 -7.47 10.70
C LYS A 120 1.32 -6.42 9.60
N ILE A 121 2.01 -5.31 9.79
CA ILE A 121 2.05 -4.17 8.87
C ILE A 121 3.38 -4.23 8.14
N ASP A 122 3.35 -4.19 6.79
CA ASP A 122 4.55 -4.30 5.99
C ASP A 122 5.51 -3.13 6.24
N ARG A 123 4.97 -1.89 6.25
CA ARG A 123 5.76 -0.70 6.55
C ARG A 123 4.91 0.40 7.18
N VAL A 124 5.47 1.04 8.21
CA VAL A 124 4.94 2.24 8.86
C VAL A 124 6.01 3.31 8.83
N ASP A 125 5.69 4.49 8.30
CA ASP A 125 6.56 5.66 8.32
C ASP A 125 5.95 6.76 9.20
N PHE A 126 6.76 7.28 10.10
CA PHE A 126 6.48 8.49 10.86
C PHE A 126 7.17 9.66 10.16
N LEU A 127 6.39 10.65 9.78
CA LEU A 127 6.88 11.88 9.16
C LEU A 127 7.42 12.85 10.21
N GLU A 128 8.22 13.82 9.79
CA GLU A 128 8.56 14.96 10.64
C GLU A 128 7.26 15.61 11.15
N GLY A 129 7.18 15.81 12.48
CA GLY A 129 5.94 16.26 13.12
C GLY A 129 4.98 15.15 13.57
N GLY A 130 5.38 13.87 13.43
CA GLY A 130 4.73 12.72 14.03
C GLY A 130 3.51 12.17 13.26
N ALA A 131 3.19 12.70 12.08
CA ALA A 131 2.11 12.14 11.26
C ALA A 131 2.51 10.76 10.67
N VAL A 132 1.55 9.85 10.58
CA VAL A 132 1.80 8.44 10.24
C VAL A 132 1.21 8.07 8.89
N LYS A 133 2.02 7.46 8.04
CA LYS A 133 1.55 6.74 6.84
C LYS A 133 1.88 5.26 6.93
N VAL A 134 1.03 4.45 6.32
CA VAL A 134 1.25 3.00 6.17
C VAL A 134 1.37 2.64 4.70
N ILE A 135 2.23 1.66 4.41
CA ILE A 135 2.45 1.15 3.06
C ILE A 135 2.36 -0.37 3.12
N ASP A 136 1.59 -0.94 2.21
CA ASP A 136 1.42 -2.38 2.04
C ASP A 136 1.92 -2.78 0.65
N TYR A 137 2.82 -3.75 0.58
CA TYR A 137 3.43 -4.21 -0.65
C TYR A 137 2.53 -5.22 -1.36
N LYS A 138 2.30 -5.02 -2.65
CA LYS A 138 1.42 -5.90 -3.45
C LYS A 138 2.07 -6.29 -4.76
N SER A 139 1.94 -7.55 -5.13
CA SER A 139 2.34 -8.07 -6.45
C SER A 139 1.17 -8.16 -7.46
N GLY A 140 -0.02 -7.70 -7.07
CA GLY A 140 -1.23 -7.67 -7.89
C GLY A 140 -1.50 -6.29 -8.51
N ASN A 141 -2.79 -5.97 -8.70
CA ASN A 141 -3.25 -4.69 -9.24
C ASN A 141 -4.28 -4.05 -8.29
N GLU A 142 -3.91 -3.91 -7.03
CA GLU A 142 -4.75 -3.33 -6.01
C GLU A 142 -4.69 -1.81 -6.09
N LYS A 143 -5.87 -1.18 -5.95
CA LYS A 143 -6.00 0.28 -5.78
C LYS A 143 -6.82 0.56 -4.54
N PHE A 144 -6.44 1.60 -3.82
CA PHE A 144 -7.24 2.07 -2.70
C PHE A 144 -8.41 2.91 -3.22
N ASP A 145 -9.61 2.58 -2.77
CA ASP A 145 -10.83 3.33 -3.05
C ASP A 145 -11.58 3.51 -1.71
N ALA A 146 -11.82 4.76 -1.33
CA ALA A 146 -12.45 5.10 -0.07
C ALA A 146 -13.90 4.63 0.02
N ASP A 147 -14.63 4.61 -1.10
CA ASP A 147 -16.02 4.18 -1.14
C ASP A 147 -16.13 2.65 -1.05
N GLU A 148 -15.20 1.94 -1.69
CA GLU A 148 -15.03 0.49 -1.49
C GLU A 148 -14.76 0.16 -0.02
N ALA A 149 -13.88 0.92 0.65
CA ALA A 149 -13.59 0.73 2.06
C ALA A 149 -14.80 1.02 2.96
N ARG A 150 -15.60 2.05 2.68
CA ARG A 150 -16.89 2.31 3.35
C ARG A 150 -17.85 1.13 3.22
N GLY A 151 -17.86 0.47 2.06
CA GLY A 151 -18.64 -0.74 1.78
C GLY A 151 -18.13 -2.02 2.45
N GLY A 152 -16.95 -2.00 3.05
CA GLY A 152 -16.32 -3.16 3.67
C GLY A 152 -15.47 -4.00 2.72
N TRP A 153 -14.88 -3.38 1.69
CA TRP A 153 -13.95 -3.98 0.75
C TRP A 153 -12.55 -3.44 0.97
N ARG A 154 -11.51 -4.29 0.87
CA ARG A 154 -10.10 -3.87 1.01
C ARG A 154 -9.80 -3.05 2.26
N LEU A 155 -10.23 -3.54 3.42
CA LEU A 155 -10.13 -2.84 4.71
C LEU A 155 -8.72 -2.80 5.30
N GLN A 156 -7.78 -3.55 4.73
CA GLN A 156 -6.44 -3.80 5.29
C GLN A 156 -5.67 -2.52 5.61
N LEU A 157 -5.58 -1.58 4.67
CA LEU A 157 -4.82 -0.34 4.86
C LEU A 157 -5.37 0.53 6.00
N LEU A 158 -6.70 0.62 6.13
CA LEU A 158 -7.31 1.39 7.23
C LEU A 158 -7.15 0.68 8.58
N LEU A 159 -7.17 -0.66 8.61
CA LEU A 159 -6.81 -1.44 9.80
C LEU A 159 -5.37 -1.17 10.22
N TYR A 160 -4.45 -1.21 9.29
CA TYR A 160 -3.03 -0.95 9.56
C TYR A 160 -2.80 0.47 10.07
N LEU A 161 -3.39 1.46 9.43
CA LEU A 161 -3.29 2.84 9.89
C LEU A 161 -3.86 2.97 11.30
N LYS A 162 -5.04 2.43 11.58
CA LYS A 162 -5.67 2.50 12.90
C LYS A 162 -4.79 1.88 14.01
N ALA A 163 -4.09 0.79 13.72
CA ALA A 163 -3.13 0.21 14.67
C ALA A 163 -1.90 1.09 14.83
N ALA A 164 -1.35 1.63 13.72
CA ALA A 164 -0.14 2.43 13.72
C ALA A 164 -0.29 3.80 14.42
N LEU A 165 -1.48 4.43 14.33
CA LEU A 165 -1.77 5.70 15.02
C LEU A 165 -1.67 5.61 16.54
N ARG A 166 -1.75 4.38 17.10
CA ARG A 166 -1.72 4.11 18.55
C ARG A 166 -0.38 3.59 19.04
N GLU A 167 0.72 4.06 18.47
CA GLU A 167 2.05 3.66 18.93
C GLU A 167 2.19 3.92 20.44
N LYS A 168 2.60 2.91 21.22
CA LYS A 168 2.63 2.98 22.71
C LYS A 168 3.64 3.96 23.27
N LYS A 169 4.66 4.34 22.51
CA LYS A 169 5.74 5.19 23.02
C LYS A 169 5.37 6.67 23.19
N GLY A 170 4.30 7.12 22.55
CA GLY A 170 3.91 8.55 22.54
C GLY A 170 2.80 8.94 23.51
N GLY A 171 2.00 8.00 24.00
CA GLY A 171 0.89 8.28 24.95
C GLY A 171 -0.35 8.94 24.34
N GLU A 172 -0.23 9.59 23.19
CA GLU A 172 -1.31 10.19 22.39
C GLU A 172 -1.38 9.51 21.01
N GLU A 173 -2.56 9.56 20.39
CA GLU A 173 -2.69 9.06 19.00
C GLU A 173 -1.96 9.98 18.03
N HIS A 174 -1.18 9.38 17.15
CA HIS A 174 -0.50 10.10 16.07
C HIS A 174 -1.51 10.58 15.02
N PRO A 175 -1.31 11.74 14.39
CA PRO A 175 -2.15 12.17 13.28
C PRO A 175 -1.93 11.29 12.03
N PRO A 176 -3.00 11.01 11.26
CA PRO A 176 -2.87 10.28 10.01
C PRO A 176 -2.21 11.13 8.91
N ALA A 177 -1.29 10.55 8.15
CA ALA A 177 -0.72 11.16 6.95
C ALA A 177 -1.18 10.48 5.66
N GLY A 178 -1.42 9.17 5.68
CA GLY A 178 -1.92 8.48 4.50
C GLY A 178 -1.84 6.97 4.56
N VAL A 179 -2.43 6.34 3.54
CA VAL A 179 -2.44 4.90 3.33
C VAL A 179 -2.10 4.58 1.88
N PHE A 180 -1.21 3.62 1.64
CA PHE A 180 -0.71 3.35 0.30
C PHE A 180 -0.51 1.86 0.04
N TYR A 181 -0.78 1.45 -1.19
CA TYR A 181 -0.22 0.27 -1.81
C TYR A 181 1.04 0.65 -2.59
N PHE A 182 2.06 -0.16 -2.49
CA PHE A 182 3.23 -0.11 -3.35
C PHE A 182 3.26 -1.37 -4.21
N MET A 183 3.03 -1.19 -5.52
CA MET A 183 2.94 -2.30 -6.46
C MET A 183 4.33 -2.78 -6.86
N ILE A 184 4.60 -4.09 -6.71
CA ILE A 184 5.84 -4.73 -7.14
C ILE A 184 5.48 -5.64 -8.30
N ARG A 185 5.45 -5.06 -9.50
CA ARG A 185 5.11 -5.80 -10.71
C ARG A 185 5.94 -5.34 -11.89
N ASP A 186 6.01 -6.20 -12.87
CA ASP A 186 6.66 -5.89 -14.14
C ASP A 186 5.80 -4.92 -14.96
N ALA A 187 6.45 -3.99 -15.64
CA ALA A 187 5.77 -3.14 -16.60
C ALA A 187 5.59 -3.87 -17.93
N GLU A 188 4.41 -3.72 -18.52
CA GLU A 188 4.12 -4.23 -19.85
C GLU A 188 4.28 -3.12 -20.88
N LEU A 189 5.02 -3.39 -21.95
CA LEU A 189 5.21 -2.47 -23.06
C LEU A 189 4.85 -3.15 -24.38
N ASP A 190 3.97 -2.53 -25.16
CA ASP A 190 3.83 -2.86 -26.57
C ASP A 190 4.99 -2.21 -27.35
N GLY A 191 6.01 -3.02 -27.66
CA GLY A 191 7.22 -2.60 -28.37
C GLY A 191 7.09 -2.55 -29.90
N ASN A 192 5.88 -2.69 -30.46
CA ASN A 192 5.67 -2.71 -31.92
C ASN A 192 6.18 -1.41 -32.58
N GLY A 193 7.08 -1.56 -33.53
CA GLY A 193 7.65 -0.45 -34.30
C GLY A 193 8.78 0.33 -33.62
N MET A 194 9.25 -0.11 -32.43
CA MET A 194 10.37 0.50 -31.72
C MET A 194 11.68 -0.25 -31.98
N ASN A 195 12.81 0.47 -31.98
CA ASN A 195 14.11 -0.17 -31.87
C ASN A 195 14.39 -0.56 -30.39
N GLU A 196 15.41 -1.41 -30.16
CA GLU A 196 15.74 -1.90 -28.82
C GLU A 196 16.01 -0.77 -27.80
N LYS A 197 16.66 0.30 -28.22
CA LYS A 197 16.98 1.44 -27.33
C LYS A 197 15.73 2.19 -26.93
N GLU A 198 14.87 2.52 -27.90
CA GLU A 198 13.59 3.20 -27.64
C GLU A 198 12.67 2.36 -26.74
N ALA A 199 12.63 1.03 -27.00
CA ALA A 199 11.85 0.10 -26.19
C ALA A 199 12.38 0.05 -24.73
N ALA A 200 13.70 0.01 -24.53
CA ALA A 200 14.31 0.00 -23.21
C ALA A 200 14.07 1.30 -22.45
N GLU A 201 14.23 2.46 -23.08
CA GLU A 201 13.97 3.78 -22.48
C GLU A 201 12.50 3.90 -22.06
N LYS A 202 11.58 3.52 -22.94
CA LYS A 202 10.14 3.56 -22.64
C LYS A 202 9.72 2.57 -21.57
N LEU A 203 10.30 1.36 -21.56
CA LEU A 203 10.05 0.38 -20.50
C LEU A 203 10.49 0.92 -19.14
N ALA A 204 11.66 1.58 -19.06
CA ALA A 204 12.14 2.19 -17.83
C ALA A 204 11.22 3.31 -17.34
N GLU A 205 10.62 4.10 -18.24
CA GLU A 205 9.62 5.12 -17.89
C GLU A 205 8.31 4.49 -17.38
N GLU A 206 7.82 3.43 -18.04
CA GLU A 206 6.61 2.73 -17.59
C GLU A 206 6.84 2.04 -16.23
N MET A 207 8.01 1.41 -16.01
CA MET A 207 8.37 0.85 -14.70
C MET A 207 8.33 1.90 -13.59
N LYS A 208 8.85 3.10 -13.82
CA LYS A 208 8.76 4.19 -12.81
C LYS A 208 7.32 4.56 -12.49
N LYS A 209 6.41 4.53 -13.47
CA LYS A 209 4.99 4.81 -13.23
C LYS A 209 4.31 3.68 -12.43
N GLU A 210 4.67 2.43 -12.69
CA GLU A 210 4.13 1.27 -11.97
C GLU A 210 4.52 1.28 -10.49
N PHE A 211 5.70 1.76 -10.14
CA PHE A 211 6.18 1.80 -8.77
C PHE A 211 5.79 3.06 -7.97
N ARG A 212 4.91 3.92 -8.50
CA ARG A 212 4.33 4.99 -7.69
C ARG A 212 3.38 4.43 -6.65
N MET A 213 3.39 5.01 -5.47
CA MET A 213 2.44 4.65 -4.41
C MET A 213 1.01 4.97 -4.84
N SER A 214 0.10 4.01 -4.76
CA SER A 214 -1.33 4.20 -5.04
C SER A 214 -2.10 4.20 -3.73
N GLY A 215 -2.78 5.29 -3.40
CA GLY A 215 -3.45 5.37 -2.10
C GLY A 215 -4.11 6.72 -1.82
N LEU A 216 -4.09 7.12 -0.57
CA LEU A 216 -4.73 8.32 -0.07
C LEU A 216 -3.77 9.10 0.83
N ILE A 217 -3.66 10.40 0.61
CA ILE A 217 -3.01 11.36 1.52
C ILE A 217 -4.09 12.06 2.35
N VAL A 218 -3.85 12.17 3.65
CA VAL A 218 -4.64 13.02 4.54
C VAL A 218 -3.90 14.35 4.67
N ASP A 219 -4.42 15.39 4.02
CA ASP A 219 -3.79 16.70 4.02
C ASP A 219 -4.09 17.46 5.33
N ARG A 220 -3.02 17.74 6.05
CA ARG A 220 -3.00 18.51 7.29
C ARG A 220 -2.02 19.69 7.20
N GLY A 221 -1.93 20.27 6.01
CA GLY A 221 -1.07 21.41 5.71
C GLY A 221 0.26 21.04 5.08
N SER A 222 1.08 20.17 5.67
CA SER A 222 2.39 19.76 5.09
C SER A 222 2.46 18.32 4.60
N ASN A 223 1.51 17.48 4.93
CA ASN A 223 1.58 16.04 4.65
C ASN A 223 1.82 15.69 3.18
N VAL A 224 1.28 16.49 2.26
CA VAL A 224 1.46 16.24 0.82
C VAL A 224 2.94 16.39 0.43
N GLU A 225 3.59 17.48 0.85
CA GLU A 225 5.00 17.74 0.57
C GLU A 225 5.91 16.83 1.39
N ASP A 226 5.52 16.49 2.62
CA ASP A 226 6.28 15.60 3.49
C ASP A 226 6.26 14.13 2.99
N ILE A 227 5.26 13.75 2.17
CA ILE A 227 5.16 12.44 1.53
C ILE A 227 5.77 12.43 0.13
N ALA A 228 5.42 13.40 -0.71
CA ALA A 228 5.71 13.41 -2.14
C ALA A 228 6.88 14.30 -2.53
N GLY A 229 7.37 15.15 -1.61
CA GLY A 229 8.37 16.15 -1.90
C GLY A 229 7.84 17.28 -2.80
N GLU A 230 8.74 18.07 -3.35
CA GLU A 230 8.39 19.13 -4.30
C GLU A 230 8.21 18.56 -5.72
N PHE A 231 7.14 18.93 -6.38
CA PHE A 231 6.88 18.58 -7.78
C PHE A 231 6.14 19.71 -8.52
N ALA A 232 6.32 19.77 -9.83
CA ALA A 232 5.79 20.87 -10.64
C ALA A 232 4.26 20.76 -10.86
N ARG A 233 3.79 19.64 -11.36
CA ARG A 233 2.37 19.41 -11.69
C ARG A 233 1.86 18.04 -11.25
N TYR A 234 2.61 16.98 -11.54
CA TYR A 234 2.27 15.61 -11.18
C TYR A 234 3.40 15.01 -10.35
N SER A 235 3.04 14.22 -9.34
CA SER A 235 4.02 13.55 -8.49
C SER A 235 4.61 12.33 -9.20
N ASP A 236 5.93 12.16 -9.07
CA ASP A 236 6.64 10.95 -9.48
C ASP A 236 6.62 9.86 -8.39
N VAL A 237 6.13 10.20 -7.19
CA VAL A 237 6.12 9.34 -6.01
C VAL A 237 4.74 8.75 -5.74
N VAL A 238 3.68 9.54 -5.96
CA VAL A 238 2.29 9.16 -5.66
C VAL A 238 1.44 9.22 -6.93
N GLU A 239 0.75 8.13 -7.25
CA GLU A 239 -0.13 8.02 -8.41
C GLU A 239 -1.33 8.96 -8.26
N GLY A 240 -1.65 9.70 -9.32
CA GLY A 240 -2.82 10.57 -9.38
C GLY A 240 -2.70 11.88 -8.59
N LEU A 241 -1.61 12.12 -7.86
CA LEU A 241 -1.40 13.36 -7.14
C LEU A 241 -1.04 14.51 -8.09
N GLN A 242 -1.83 15.56 -8.05
CA GLN A 242 -1.67 16.74 -8.91
C GLN A 242 -1.63 18.03 -8.09
N LYS A 243 -0.65 18.90 -8.41
CA LYS A 243 -0.53 20.26 -7.90
C LYS A 243 -1.25 21.21 -8.86
N VAL A 244 -2.19 21.99 -8.36
CA VAL A 244 -3.02 22.92 -9.13
C VAL A 244 -2.80 24.32 -8.56
N ARG A 245 -2.57 25.27 -9.45
CA ARG A 245 -2.56 26.69 -9.08
C ARG A 245 -3.95 27.25 -9.27
N ALA A 246 -4.46 28.02 -8.29
CA ALA A 246 -5.68 28.78 -8.48
C ALA A 246 -5.49 29.76 -9.65
N SER A 247 -6.32 29.64 -10.70
CA SER A 247 -6.36 30.63 -11.76
C SER A 247 -7.06 31.89 -11.23
N LYS A 248 -6.42 33.04 -11.41
CA LYS A 248 -7.06 34.33 -11.17
C LYS A 248 -8.12 34.54 -12.25
N GLU A 249 -9.35 34.14 -12.01
CA GLU A 249 -10.54 34.75 -12.57
C GLU A 249 -11.25 35.40 -11.40
N THR A 250 -10.92 36.64 -11.13
CA THR A 250 -11.71 37.74 -10.60
C THR A 250 -10.83 38.71 -9.80
N ASP A 251 -10.89 39.98 -10.24
CA ASP A 251 -10.52 41.23 -9.56
C ASP A 251 -9.06 41.43 -9.09
N GLU A 252 -8.45 42.39 -9.74
CA GLU A 252 -7.18 43.04 -9.42
C GLU A 252 -7.31 43.79 -8.07
N GLU A 253 -7.02 43.16 -6.95
CA GLU A 253 -6.46 43.81 -5.74
C GLU A 253 -6.26 42.72 -4.66
N GLU A 254 -5.00 42.62 -4.19
CA GLU A 254 -4.53 41.68 -3.15
C GLU A 254 -4.12 40.25 -3.60
N ALA A 255 -3.11 40.14 -4.43
CA ALA A 255 -2.45 38.85 -4.70
C ALA A 255 -1.06 38.80 -4.08
N SER A 256 -0.98 38.43 -2.81
CA SER A 256 0.22 37.87 -2.22
C SER A 256 0.05 36.34 -2.15
N GLY A 257 0.73 35.61 -3.06
CA GLY A 257 0.77 34.15 -3.06
C GLY A 257 -0.37 33.51 -3.88
N ALA A 258 -0.02 32.91 -5.03
CA ALA A 258 -0.99 32.06 -5.74
C ALA A 258 -1.31 30.85 -4.84
N ASP A 259 -2.55 30.74 -4.34
CA ASP A 259 -3.00 29.59 -3.56
C ASP A 259 -2.81 28.33 -4.40
N THR A 260 -1.92 27.49 -3.95
CA THR A 260 -1.66 26.18 -4.52
C THR A 260 -2.46 25.16 -3.73
N PHE A 261 -3.19 24.30 -4.40
CA PHE A 261 -3.89 23.18 -3.77
C PHE A 261 -3.61 21.87 -4.51
N TYR A 262 -3.87 20.77 -3.83
CA TYR A 262 -3.64 19.43 -4.34
C TYR A 262 -4.95 18.74 -4.70
N LYS A 263 -4.94 17.96 -5.79
CA LYS A 263 -6.07 17.16 -6.26
C LYS A 263 -5.66 15.70 -6.48
N GLY A 264 -6.67 14.85 -6.56
CA GLY A 264 -6.54 13.44 -6.86
C GLY A 264 -6.69 12.60 -5.58
N CYS A 265 -5.61 11.97 -5.16
CA CYS A 265 -5.60 11.06 -4.01
C CYS A 265 -5.41 11.81 -2.66
N VAL A 266 -6.06 12.95 -2.47
CA VAL A 266 -5.95 13.78 -1.27
C VAL A 266 -7.32 13.98 -0.64
N MET A 267 -7.40 13.81 0.68
CA MET A 267 -8.55 14.15 1.52
C MET A 267 -8.13 15.15 2.59
N ASN A 268 -9.02 16.08 2.93
CA ASN A 268 -8.82 16.90 4.13
C ASN A 268 -9.16 16.10 5.41
N GLU A 269 -8.84 16.67 6.58
CA GLU A 269 -9.08 16.02 7.86
C GLU A 269 -10.55 15.67 8.13
N ALA A 270 -11.47 16.52 7.74
CA ALA A 270 -12.90 16.29 7.96
C ALA A 270 -13.40 15.11 7.12
N GLU A 271 -13.05 15.06 5.84
CA GLU A 271 -13.36 13.95 4.94
C GLU A 271 -12.76 12.63 5.43
N PHE A 272 -11.50 12.67 5.92
CA PHE A 272 -10.86 11.47 6.47
C PHE A 272 -11.52 11.03 7.78
N SER A 273 -11.92 11.97 8.65
CA SER A 273 -12.66 11.65 9.88
C SER A 273 -13.99 10.94 9.59
N GLU A 274 -14.71 11.38 8.55
CA GLU A 274 -15.94 10.71 8.08
C GLU A 274 -15.65 9.29 7.54
N LEU A 275 -14.59 9.11 6.76
CA LEU A 275 -14.14 7.80 6.28
C LEU A 275 -13.78 6.89 7.45
N SER A 276 -13.00 7.37 8.41
CA SER A 276 -12.60 6.63 9.60
C SER A 276 -13.80 6.20 10.45
N ALA A 277 -14.77 7.10 10.66
CA ALA A 277 -16.00 6.77 11.38
C ALA A 277 -16.86 5.74 10.63
N ALA A 278 -16.93 5.82 9.30
CA ALA A 278 -17.63 4.82 8.48
C ALA A 278 -16.93 3.46 8.54
N PHE A 279 -15.60 3.44 8.48
CA PHE A 279 -14.78 2.25 8.65
C PHE A 279 -15.02 1.61 10.03
N ASP A 280 -15.02 2.37 11.12
CA ASP A 280 -15.24 1.86 12.48
C ASP A 280 -16.63 1.22 12.64
N ARG A 281 -17.65 1.84 12.05
CA ARG A 281 -19.00 1.23 12.01
C ARG A 281 -19.00 -0.09 11.26
N LYS A 282 -18.31 -0.14 10.10
CA LYS A 282 -18.25 -1.35 9.27
C LYS A 282 -17.48 -2.48 9.95
N ILE A 283 -16.34 -2.18 10.56
CA ILE A 283 -15.57 -3.18 11.33
C ILE A 283 -16.41 -3.74 12.49
N ARG A 284 -17.13 -2.88 13.22
CA ARG A 284 -18.01 -3.34 14.31
C ARG A 284 -19.12 -4.23 13.80
N GLU A 285 -19.78 -3.85 12.69
CA GLU A 285 -20.81 -4.66 12.03
C GLU A 285 -20.29 -6.04 11.64
N LEU A 286 -19.15 -6.11 10.96
CA LEU A 286 -18.54 -7.37 10.52
C LEU A 286 -18.09 -8.23 11.68
N THR A 287 -17.48 -7.63 12.71
CA THR A 287 -17.00 -8.33 13.88
C THR A 287 -18.17 -8.86 14.72
N ASP A 288 -19.24 -8.08 14.87
CA ASP A 288 -20.44 -8.50 15.58
C ASP A 288 -21.19 -9.63 14.84
N ALA A 289 -21.26 -9.58 13.51
CA ALA A 289 -21.77 -10.68 12.69
C ALA A 289 -20.96 -11.96 12.88
N LEU A 290 -19.62 -11.85 12.91
CA LEU A 290 -18.70 -12.96 13.13
C LEU A 290 -18.97 -13.64 14.48
N VAL A 291 -19.02 -12.87 15.58
CA VAL A 291 -19.23 -13.46 16.93
C VAL A 291 -20.64 -13.99 17.15
N ARG A 292 -21.62 -13.54 16.39
CA ARG A 292 -22.98 -14.13 16.38
C ARG A 292 -23.04 -15.43 15.58
N GLY A 293 -22.02 -15.77 14.81
CA GLY A 293 -21.99 -16.95 13.95
C GLY A 293 -22.80 -16.75 12.65
N GLU A 294 -22.84 -15.54 12.11
CA GLU A 294 -23.48 -15.29 10.81
C GLU A 294 -22.68 -15.98 9.70
N ILE A 295 -23.30 -16.93 9.01
CA ILE A 295 -22.69 -17.76 7.96
C ILE A 295 -23.46 -17.67 6.62
N SER A 296 -24.32 -16.69 6.46
CA SER A 296 -25.10 -16.53 5.24
C SER A 296 -24.19 -16.34 4.02
N ILE A 297 -24.51 -17.08 2.94
CA ILE A 297 -23.78 -16.98 1.67
C ILE A 297 -24.21 -15.71 0.93
N ARG A 298 -23.55 -14.61 1.19
CA ARG A 298 -23.78 -13.30 0.56
C ARG A 298 -22.45 -12.69 0.12
N PRO A 299 -21.82 -13.25 -0.95
CA PRO A 299 -20.52 -12.76 -1.40
C PRO A 299 -20.65 -11.34 -1.97
N LYS A 300 -19.68 -10.51 -1.65
CA LYS A 300 -19.62 -9.13 -2.13
C LYS A 300 -19.05 -9.05 -3.54
N ARG A 301 -19.50 -8.06 -4.29
CA ARG A 301 -18.98 -7.72 -5.62
C ARG A 301 -18.81 -6.22 -5.74
N VAL A 302 -17.63 -5.82 -6.21
CA VAL A 302 -17.27 -4.44 -6.54
C VAL A 302 -17.03 -4.39 -8.04
N ARG A 303 -17.85 -3.63 -8.78
CA ARG A 303 -17.77 -3.60 -10.25
C ARG A 303 -17.76 -5.01 -10.84
N GLU A 304 -16.66 -5.42 -11.50
CA GLU A 304 -16.50 -6.77 -12.08
C GLU A 304 -15.78 -7.76 -11.14
N GLU A 305 -15.26 -7.29 -10.00
CA GLU A 305 -14.52 -8.11 -9.06
C GLU A 305 -15.44 -8.69 -7.98
N ALA A 306 -15.45 -10.01 -7.88
CA ALA A 306 -16.25 -10.72 -6.88
C ALA A 306 -15.34 -11.40 -5.83
N ALA A 307 -15.76 -11.38 -4.56
CA ALA A 307 -15.04 -12.05 -3.47
C ALA A 307 -14.82 -13.55 -3.73
N CYS A 308 -15.71 -14.17 -4.51
CA CYS A 308 -15.62 -15.59 -4.88
C CYS A 308 -14.36 -15.93 -5.69
N ARG A 309 -13.78 -14.96 -6.44
CA ARG A 309 -12.60 -15.22 -7.28
C ARG A 309 -11.41 -15.75 -6.49
N PHE A 310 -11.25 -15.31 -5.24
CA PHE A 310 -10.12 -15.67 -4.38
C PHE A 310 -10.52 -16.53 -3.19
N CYS A 311 -11.78 -17.01 -3.17
CA CYS A 311 -12.32 -17.77 -2.05
C CYS A 311 -11.86 -19.23 -2.08
N SER A 312 -11.14 -19.67 -1.05
CA SER A 312 -10.72 -21.07 -0.91
C SER A 312 -11.88 -22.04 -0.67
N TYR A 313 -13.06 -21.54 -0.31
CA TYR A 313 -14.27 -22.35 -0.08
C TYR A 313 -15.18 -22.41 -1.32
N HIS A 314 -14.80 -21.85 -2.45
CA HIS A 314 -15.62 -21.79 -3.66
C HIS A 314 -16.19 -23.16 -4.07
N SER A 315 -15.36 -24.21 -3.98
CA SER A 315 -15.74 -25.58 -4.38
C SER A 315 -16.78 -26.26 -3.46
N ILE A 316 -16.98 -25.76 -2.25
CA ILE A 316 -17.87 -26.38 -1.24
C ILE A 316 -19.02 -25.48 -0.79
N CYS A 317 -18.98 -24.17 -1.05
CA CYS A 317 -20.02 -23.25 -0.58
C CYS A 317 -21.34 -23.36 -1.35
N GLY A 318 -21.33 -23.89 -2.59
CA GLY A 318 -22.50 -24.08 -3.42
C GLY A 318 -23.11 -22.79 -3.99
N PHE A 319 -22.44 -21.65 -3.90
CA PHE A 319 -22.91 -20.40 -4.49
C PHE A 319 -22.92 -20.50 -6.02
N ASP A 320 -24.11 -20.33 -6.61
CA ASP A 320 -24.32 -20.30 -8.07
C ASP A 320 -25.45 -19.34 -8.41
N LEU A 321 -25.18 -18.38 -9.30
CA LEU A 321 -26.17 -17.39 -9.76
C LEU A 321 -27.35 -18.00 -10.52
N ASN A 322 -27.23 -19.24 -11.01
CA ASN A 322 -28.32 -19.96 -11.64
C ASN A 322 -29.30 -20.57 -10.62
N ILE A 323 -28.96 -20.60 -9.34
CA ILE A 323 -29.83 -21.07 -8.28
C ILE A 323 -30.66 -19.90 -7.73
N PRO A 324 -32.00 -19.98 -7.74
CA PRO A 324 -32.84 -18.92 -7.19
C PRO A 324 -32.51 -18.59 -5.73
N GLY A 325 -32.37 -17.30 -5.43
CA GLY A 325 -32.05 -16.79 -4.09
C GLY A 325 -30.58 -16.48 -3.87
N PHE A 326 -29.67 -16.88 -4.76
CA PHE A 326 -28.29 -16.43 -4.71
C PHE A 326 -28.07 -15.16 -5.53
N SER A 327 -27.39 -14.22 -4.94
CA SER A 327 -26.96 -12.97 -5.62
C SER A 327 -25.73 -12.40 -4.93
N TYR A 328 -24.97 -11.60 -5.68
CA TYR A 328 -23.91 -10.80 -5.07
C TYR A 328 -24.50 -9.59 -4.33
N GLU A 329 -23.96 -9.32 -3.14
CA GLU A 329 -24.13 -8.04 -2.48
C GLU A 329 -23.22 -7.01 -3.19
N LYS A 330 -23.81 -6.05 -3.88
CA LYS A 330 -23.05 -5.02 -4.60
C LYS A 330 -22.56 -3.96 -3.63
N ILE A 331 -21.26 -3.64 -3.73
CA ILE A 331 -20.62 -2.46 -3.15
C ILE A 331 -20.38 -1.51 -4.32
N LEU A 332 -21.07 -0.37 -4.34
CA LEU A 332 -21.09 0.63 -5.44
C LEU A 332 -21.84 0.19 -6.68
#